data_d71d6aa391d9a5b59b3e0943d24ecd30
#
_entry.id   d71d6aa391d9a5b59b3e0943d24ecd30
#
_cell.length_a   1.000
_cell.length_b   1.000
_cell.length_c   1.000
_cell.angle_alpha   90.00
_cell.angle_beta   90.00
_cell.angle_gamma   90.00
#
_symmetry.space_group_name_H-M   'P 1'
#
loop_
_entity.id
_entity.type
_entity.pdbx_description
1 polymer ?
#
loop_
_entity_poly.entity_id
_entity_poly.type
_entity_poly.pdbx_seq_one_letter_code
_entity_poly.pdbx_strand_id
1 'polypeptide(L)'
;MGHADLSPETLERVEPEVRAWLERWAGSATVVVRAAAGLPVVIGRAVRASGRRLVLLLPADGAVSAPLPRHDRAAAGELLLLTDRVRLLDFDPDGREACIGADERMVRGSSRLLAVWDGSPSDGRDATAHLVAYARARGIPVDVVWPEGASRAQAPVRHLPHPPHPPYLPAVGRAAIGTPARREGGHVRHPA
;
A
#
# COMPACT_ATOMS: atom_id res chain seq x y z
N MET A 1 -10.29 -6.20 -3.93
CA MET A 1 -9.15 -5.40 -3.43
C MET A 1 -7.91 -5.66 -4.25
N GLY A 2 -6.80 -4.93 -4.04
CA GLY A 2 -5.55 -5.16 -4.75
C GLY A 2 -4.51 -4.09 -4.42
N HIS A 3 -3.38 -4.17 -5.12
CA HIS A 3 -2.30 -3.20 -4.96
C HIS A 3 -2.78 -1.75 -5.13
N ALA A 4 -2.31 -0.87 -4.25
CA ALA A 4 -2.66 0.55 -4.30
C ALA A 4 -1.87 1.32 -5.38
N ASP A 5 -0.75 0.77 -5.82
CA ASP A 5 0.21 1.36 -6.75
C ASP A 5 0.18 0.71 -8.14
N LEU A 6 -0.99 0.29 -8.62
CA LEU A 6 -1.13 -0.22 -9.99
C LEU A 6 -0.85 0.90 -11.01
N SER A 7 -0.14 0.56 -12.10
CA SER A 7 0.05 1.51 -13.19
C SER A 7 -1.28 1.79 -13.90
N PRO A 8 -1.43 2.97 -14.57
CA PRO A 8 -2.64 3.28 -15.34
C PRO A 8 -2.97 2.20 -16.38
N GLU A 9 -1.96 1.69 -17.08
CA GLU A 9 -2.10 0.65 -18.09
C GLU A 9 -2.57 -0.68 -17.46
N THR A 10 -2.13 -0.97 -16.23
CA THR A 10 -2.62 -2.13 -15.48
C THR A 10 -4.08 -1.97 -15.08
N LEU A 11 -4.48 -0.78 -14.63
CA LEU A 11 -5.88 -0.50 -14.29
C LEU A 11 -6.81 -0.70 -15.51
N GLU A 12 -6.38 -0.28 -16.71
CA GLU A 12 -7.14 -0.51 -17.95
C GLU A 12 -7.27 -2.00 -18.29
N ARG A 13 -6.21 -2.80 -18.05
CA ARG A 13 -6.23 -4.24 -18.29
C ARG A 13 -7.04 -5.03 -17.23
N VAL A 14 -7.11 -4.53 -16.02
CA VAL A 14 -7.86 -5.16 -14.92
C VAL A 14 -9.38 -5.08 -15.15
N GLU A 15 -9.89 -4.02 -15.76
CA GLU A 15 -11.33 -3.83 -15.93
C GLU A 15 -12.01 -5.00 -16.69
N PRO A 16 -11.54 -5.43 -17.88
CA PRO A 16 -12.13 -6.58 -18.58
C PRO A 16 -12.01 -7.89 -17.80
N GLU A 17 -10.92 -8.11 -17.09
CA GLU A 17 -10.75 -9.30 -16.25
C GLU A 17 -11.73 -9.34 -15.08
N VAL A 18 -11.95 -8.20 -14.41
CA VAL A 18 -12.97 -8.08 -13.35
C VAL A 18 -14.36 -8.34 -13.92
N ARG A 19 -14.68 -7.82 -15.11
CA ARG A 19 -15.96 -8.05 -15.78
C ARG A 19 -16.15 -9.53 -16.11
N ALA A 20 -15.15 -10.17 -16.71
CA ALA A 20 -15.18 -11.60 -17.00
C ALA A 20 -15.33 -12.46 -15.74
N TRP A 21 -14.69 -12.03 -14.64
CA TRP A 21 -14.86 -12.67 -13.34
C TRP A 21 -16.28 -12.53 -12.83
N LEU A 22 -16.88 -11.35 -12.90
CA LEU A 22 -18.28 -11.10 -12.47
C LEU A 22 -19.27 -11.92 -13.28
N GLU A 23 -19.06 -12.10 -14.59
CA GLU A 23 -19.92 -12.87 -15.48
C GLU A 23 -19.96 -14.36 -15.11
N ARG A 24 -18.81 -14.93 -14.66
CA ARG A 24 -18.74 -16.34 -14.21
C ARG A 24 -19.58 -16.62 -12.97
N TRP A 25 -19.86 -15.61 -12.17
CA TRP A 25 -20.67 -15.77 -10.96
C TRP A 25 -22.12 -15.42 -11.26
N ALA A 26 -22.90 -16.44 -11.69
CA ALA A 26 -24.34 -16.31 -11.88
C ALA A 26 -25.03 -15.94 -10.57
N GLY A 27 -25.92 -14.93 -10.60
CA GLY A 27 -26.73 -14.54 -9.46
C GLY A 27 -26.59 -13.08 -9.07
N SER A 28 -27.30 -12.67 -8.02
CA SER A 28 -27.40 -11.28 -7.52
C SER A 28 -26.22 -10.91 -6.59
N ALA A 29 -24.99 -11.25 -6.96
CA ALA A 29 -23.84 -10.90 -6.16
C ALA A 29 -23.75 -9.38 -5.93
N THR A 30 -23.54 -9.01 -4.67
CA THR A 30 -23.26 -7.62 -4.28
C THR A 30 -21.77 -7.47 -4.10
N VAL A 31 -21.17 -6.53 -4.79
CA VAL A 31 -19.75 -6.21 -4.66
C VAL A 31 -19.58 -5.08 -3.66
N VAL A 32 -18.61 -5.21 -2.79
CA VAL A 32 -18.31 -4.19 -1.77
C VAL A 32 -16.91 -3.65 -2.03
N VAL A 33 -16.78 -2.33 -2.08
CA VAL A 33 -15.50 -1.63 -2.21
C VAL A 33 -15.39 -0.53 -1.17
N ARG A 34 -14.19 -0.26 -0.69
CA ARG A 34 -13.89 0.92 0.12
C ARG A 34 -13.58 2.09 -0.82
N ALA A 35 -14.01 3.29 -0.44
CA ALA A 35 -13.72 4.49 -1.20
C ALA A 35 -12.21 4.77 -1.21
N ALA A 36 -11.62 4.70 -2.40
CA ALA A 36 -10.24 5.05 -2.66
C ALA A 36 -10.04 5.27 -4.17
N ALA A 37 -8.98 5.94 -4.55
CA ALA A 37 -8.58 6.13 -5.93
C ALA A 37 -8.08 4.82 -6.58
N GLY A 38 -8.02 4.79 -7.91
CA GLY A 38 -7.49 3.69 -8.70
C GLY A 38 -8.40 2.47 -8.77
N LEU A 39 -7.94 1.32 -8.28
CA LEU A 39 -8.61 0.04 -8.44
C LEU A 39 -10.10 0.01 -8.00
N PRO A 40 -10.51 0.62 -6.88
CA PRO A 40 -11.94 0.66 -6.49
C PRO A 40 -12.85 1.28 -7.56
N VAL A 41 -12.39 2.32 -8.25
CA VAL A 41 -13.14 2.96 -9.34
C VAL A 41 -13.30 2.02 -10.53
N VAL A 42 -12.23 1.35 -10.93
CA VAL A 42 -12.24 0.34 -12.00
C VAL A 42 -13.23 -0.79 -11.68
N ILE A 43 -13.18 -1.30 -10.45
CA ILE A 43 -14.14 -2.32 -9.98
C ILE A 43 -15.57 -1.77 -10.03
N GLY A 44 -15.79 -0.54 -9.56
CA GLY A 44 -17.12 0.08 -9.58
C GLY A 44 -17.71 0.19 -10.98
N ARG A 45 -16.91 0.62 -11.96
CA ARG A 45 -17.30 0.68 -13.37
C ARG A 45 -17.64 -0.70 -13.93
N ALA A 46 -16.80 -1.70 -13.69
CA ALA A 46 -17.02 -3.08 -14.13
C ALA A 46 -18.30 -3.67 -13.53
N VAL A 47 -18.55 -3.44 -12.23
CA VAL A 47 -19.77 -3.88 -11.53
C VAL A 47 -21.01 -3.24 -12.15
N ARG A 48 -20.98 -1.93 -12.39
CA ARG A 48 -22.10 -1.21 -13.01
C ARG A 48 -22.37 -1.70 -14.42
N ALA A 49 -21.31 -1.87 -15.23
CA ALA A 49 -21.41 -2.39 -16.59
C ALA A 49 -21.98 -3.82 -16.66
N SER A 50 -21.72 -4.64 -15.62
CA SER A 50 -22.23 -6.01 -15.48
C SER A 50 -23.65 -6.08 -14.87
N GLY A 51 -24.31 -4.94 -14.60
CA GLY A 51 -25.63 -4.89 -13.99
C GLY A 51 -25.69 -5.44 -12.56
N ARG A 52 -24.55 -5.49 -11.87
CA ARG A 52 -24.44 -5.98 -10.50
C ARG A 52 -24.58 -4.84 -9.49
N ARG A 53 -24.89 -5.19 -8.24
CA ARG A 53 -25.03 -4.20 -7.17
C ARG A 53 -23.68 -3.87 -6.55
N LEU A 54 -23.43 -2.56 -6.39
CA LEU A 54 -22.25 -2.02 -5.75
C LEU A 54 -22.61 -1.44 -4.39
N VAL A 55 -21.85 -1.79 -3.36
CA VAL A 55 -21.89 -1.15 -2.05
C VAL A 55 -20.57 -0.44 -1.81
N LEU A 56 -20.65 0.85 -1.54
CA LEU A 56 -19.51 1.69 -1.23
C LEU A 56 -19.35 1.83 0.29
N LEU A 57 -18.18 1.50 0.81
CA LEU A 57 -17.81 1.79 2.20
C LEU A 57 -17.14 3.16 2.28
N LEU A 58 -17.69 4.03 3.11
CA LEU A 58 -17.10 5.31 3.47
C LEU A 58 -16.63 5.31 4.92
N PRO A 59 -15.55 6.02 5.23
CA PRO A 59 -15.15 6.24 6.62
C PRO A 59 -16.22 7.02 7.36
N ALA A 60 -16.38 6.73 8.63
CA ALA A 60 -17.31 7.42 9.51
C ALA A 60 -16.59 7.93 10.76
N ASP A 61 -17.15 9.00 11.30
CA ASP A 61 -16.94 9.47 12.66
C ASP A 61 -18.31 9.45 13.33
N GLY A 62 -18.58 8.40 14.09
CA GLY A 62 -19.91 8.10 14.62
C GLY A 62 -20.94 7.85 13.51
N ALA A 63 -22.00 8.66 13.44
CA ALA A 63 -23.10 8.52 12.49
C ALA A 63 -22.92 9.31 11.18
N VAL A 64 -21.85 10.08 11.03
CA VAL A 64 -21.56 10.92 9.86
C VAL A 64 -20.36 10.42 9.09
N SER A 65 -20.36 10.67 7.77
CA SER A 65 -19.19 10.36 6.95
C SER A 65 -18.01 11.23 7.35
N ALA A 66 -16.87 10.62 7.64
CA ALA A 66 -15.61 11.32 7.86
C ALA A 66 -15.03 11.84 6.53
N PRO A 67 -14.27 12.94 6.54
CA PRO A 67 -13.64 13.47 5.36
C PRO A 67 -12.58 12.49 4.82
N LEU A 68 -12.61 12.28 3.50
CA LEU A 68 -11.60 11.47 2.83
C LEU A 68 -10.32 12.26 2.55
N PRO A 69 -9.16 11.58 2.46
CA PRO A 69 -7.91 12.14 1.95
C PRO A 69 -8.13 12.85 0.61
N ARG A 70 -7.39 13.92 0.37
CA ARG A 70 -7.60 14.76 -0.84
C ARG A 70 -7.54 13.97 -2.16
N HIS A 71 -6.61 13.00 -2.23
CA HIS A 71 -6.42 12.19 -3.43
C HIS A 71 -7.56 11.21 -3.70
N ASP A 72 -8.37 10.87 -2.70
CA ASP A 72 -9.49 9.93 -2.84
C ASP A 72 -10.84 10.62 -3.11
N ARG A 73 -10.94 11.95 -2.91
CA ARG A 73 -12.23 12.66 -2.99
C ARG A 73 -12.89 12.60 -4.35
N ALA A 74 -12.11 12.78 -5.43
CA ALA A 74 -12.64 12.71 -6.79
C ALA A 74 -13.13 11.30 -7.11
N ALA A 75 -12.36 10.28 -6.74
CA ALA A 75 -12.71 8.88 -6.92
C ALA A 75 -13.97 8.49 -6.10
N ALA A 76 -14.08 8.98 -4.88
CA ALA A 76 -15.27 8.76 -4.06
C ALA A 76 -16.52 9.40 -4.68
N GLY A 77 -16.39 10.60 -5.26
CA GLY A 77 -17.47 11.23 -6.01
C GLY A 77 -17.94 10.39 -7.19
N GLU A 78 -17.02 9.83 -7.96
CA GLU A 78 -17.35 8.92 -9.04
C GLU A 78 -18.00 7.62 -8.53
N LEU A 79 -17.45 7.00 -7.50
CA LEU A 79 -18.01 5.79 -6.90
C LEU A 79 -19.42 6.00 -6.34
N LEU A 80 -19.72 7.18 -5.80
CA LEU A 80 -21.07 7.53 -5.32
C LEU A 80 -22.10 7.53 -6.45
N LEU A 81 -21.71 7.91 -7.67
CA LEU A 81 -22.59 7.86 -8.86
C LEU A 81 -22.81 6.42 -9.37
N LEU A 82 -21.89 5.50 -9.07
CA LEU A 82 -21.95 4.11 -9.51
C LEU A 82 -22.62 3.19 -8.49
N THR A 83 -22.73 3.61 -7.22
CA THR A 83 -23.15 2.73 -6.12
C THR A 83 -24.67 2.65 -5.97
N ASP A 84 -25.16 1.47 -5.58
CA ASP A 84 -26.55 1.27 -5.21
C ASP A 84 -26.79 1.56 -3.72
N ARG A 85 -25.75 1.45 -2.90
CA ARG A 85 -25.83 1.67 -1.45
C ARG A 85 -24.49 2.15 -0.88
N VAL A 86 -24.58 3.07 0.07
CA VAL A 86 -23.45 3.48 0.91
C VAL A 86 -23.58 2.83 2.28
N ARG A 87 -22.47 2.37 2.82
CA ARG A 87 -22.33 1.93 4.22
C ARG A 87 -21.24 2.77 4.88
N LEU A 88 -21.54 3.25 6.07
CA LEU A 88 -20.58 3.92 6.92
C LEU A 88 -19.84 2.89 7.77
N LEU A 89 -18.55 3.03 7.90
CA LEU A 89 -17.69 2.19 8.72
C LEU A 89 -16.73 3.08 9.49
N ASP A 90 -16.73 2.94 10.81
CA ASP A 90 -15.87 3.73 11.69
C ASP A 90 -14.40 3.32 11.53
N PHE A 91 -13.60 4.21 10.94
CA PHE A 91 -12.14 4.11 10.81
C PHE A 91 -11.54 5.45 10.38
N ASP A 92 -10.31 5.70 10.79
CA ASP A 92 -9.51 6.84 10.31
C ASP A 92 -8.98 6.56 8.89
N PRO A 93 -9.42 7.31 7.86
CA PRO A 93 -8.98 7.09 6.48
C PRO A 93 -7.53 7.53 6.20
N ASP A 94 -6.92 8.35 7.05
CA ASP A 94 -5.51 8.73 6.96
C ASP A 94 -4.59 7.72 7.69
N GLY A 95 -5.17 6.88 8.55
CA GLY A 95 -4.47 5.84 9.31
C GLY A 95 -4.33 4.53 8.52
N ARG A 96 -3.10 4.14 8.16
CA ARG A 96 -2.83 2.88 7.43
C ARG A 96 -3.42 1.65 8.13
N GLU A 97 -3.16 1.49 9.42
CA GLU A 97 -3.64 0.33 10.20
C GLU A 97 -5.17 0.36 10.35
N ALA A 98 -5.77 1.53 10.46
CA ALA A 98 -7.22 1.69 10.50
C ALA A 98 -7.86 1.28 9.15
N CYS A 99 -7.24 1.66 8.04
CA CYS A 99 -7.65 1.21 6.70
C CYS A 99 -7.54 -0.31 6.53
N ILE A 100 -6.45 -0.93 6.99
CA ILE A 100 -6.29 -2.39 6.98
C ILE A 100 -7.37 -3.05 7.81
N GLY A 101 -7.63 -2.57 9.02
CA GLY A 101 -8.70 -3.09 9.87
C GLY A 101 -10.11 -2.93 9.26
N ALA A 102 -10.35 -1.85 8.51
CA ALA A 102 -11.59 -1.67 7.75
C ALA A 102 -11.71 -2.70 6.60
N ASP A 103 -10.62 -2.92 5.86
CA ASP A 103 -10.55 -3.92 4.79
C ASP A 103 -10.71 -5.34 5.34
N GLU A 104 -10.13 -5.69 6.50
CA GLU A 104 -10.37 -6.97 7.18
C GLU A 104 -11.83 -7.17 7.59
N ARG A 105 -12.49 -6.11 8.09
CA ARG A 105 -13.94 -6.17 8.42
C ARG A 105 -14.78 -6.39 7.17
N MET A 106 -14.41 -5.76 6.05
CA MET A 106 -15.06 -5.96 4.76
C MET A 106 -14.88 -7.41 4.27
N VAL A 107 -13.66 -7.94 4.32
CA VAL A 107 -13.34 -9.33 3.94
C VAL A 107 -14.12 -10.31 4.79
N ARG A 108 -14.14 -10.12 6.11
CA ARG A 108 -14.87 -11.00 7.05
C ARG A 108 -16.38 -11.08 6.75
N GLY A 109 -16.97 -9.99 6.26
CA GLY A 109 -18.37 -9.92 5.86
C GLY A 109 -18.65 -10.40 4.43
N SER A 110 -17.65 -10.91 3.72
CA SER A 110 -17.77 -11.33 2.33
C SER A 110 -17.70 -12.83 2.19
N SER A 111 -18.44 -13.38 1.23
CA SER A 111 -18.41 -14.81 0.91
C SER A 111 -17.25 -15.20 -0.03
N ARG A 112 -16.58 -14.22 -0.62
CA ARG A 112 -15.47 -14.40 -1.58
C ARG A 112 -14.68 -13.12 -1.69
N LEU A 113 -13.39 -13.24 -1.97
CA LEU A 113 -12.48 -12.14 -2.22
C LEU A 113 -11.96 -12.20 -3.65
N LEU A 114 -12.08 -11.10 -4.40
CA LEU A 114 -11.31 -10.86 -5.62
C LEU A 114 -10.10 -10.00 -5.26
N ALA A 115 -8.91 -10.49 -5.57
CA ALA A 115 -7.64 -9.81 -5.33
C ALA A 115 -6.91 -9.53 -6.65
N VAL A 116 -6.64 -8.27 -6.94
CA VAL A 116 -5.72 -7.87 -8.02
C VAL A 116 -4.32 -7.83 -7.43
N TRP A 117 -3.56 -8.91 -7.66
CA TRP A 117 -2.33 -9.17 -6.91
C TRP A 117 -1.33 -9.98 -7.74
N ASP A 118 -0.08 -9.56 -7.75
CA ASP A 118 1.04 -10.18 -8.46
C ASP A 118 1.68 -11.39 -7.75
N GLY A 119 1.15 -11.75 -6.58
CA GLY A 119 1.71 -12.83 -5.76
C GLY A 119 2.86 -12.40 -4.85
N SER A 120 3.32 -11.15 -4.93
CA SER A 120 4.41 -10.66 -4.09
C SER A 120 4.04 -10.60 -2.61
N PRO A 121 4.98 -10.80 -1.70
CA PRO A 121 4.76 -10.62 -0.26
C PRO A 121 4.50 -9.15 0.07
N SER A 122 3.92 -8.89 1.26
CA SER A 122 3.75 -7.52 1.73
C SER A 122 5.10 -6.84 1.90
N ASP A 123 5.25 -5.66 1.33
CA ASP A 123 6.43 -4.81 1.42
C ASP A 123 6.35 -3.75 2.53
N GLY A 124 5.35 -3.85 3.40
CA GLY A 124 5.07 -2.88 4.45
C GLY A 124 4.32 -1.63 3.97
N ARG A 125 4.16 -1.44 2.65
CA ARG A 125 3.37 -0.33 2.06
C ARG A 125 2.01 -0.81 1.58
N ASP A 126 1.94 -2.03 1.07
CA ASP A 126 0.76 -2.64 0.52
C ASP A 126 0.23 -3.75 1.43
N ALA A 127 -1.08 -3.75 1.66
CA ALA A 127 -1.76 -4.71 2.51
C ALA A 127 -2.33 -5.90 1.73
N THR A 128 -2.18 -5.96 0.41
CA THR A 128 -2.87 -6.97 -0.42
C THR A 128 -2.50 -8.39 -0.03
N ALA A 129 -1.22 -8.70 0.12
CA ALA A 129 -0.77 -10.03 0.55
C ALA A 129 -1.30 -10.40 1.94
N HIS A 130 -1.32 -9.45 2.88
CA HIS A 130 -1.89 -9.63 4.22
C HIS A 130 -3.38 -9.99 4.13
N LEU A 131 -4.16 -9.23 3.36
CA LEU A 131 -5.60 -9.44 3.24
C LEU A 131 -5.95 -10.73 2.50
N VAL A 132 -5.14 -11.15 1.53
CA VAL A 132 -5.24 -12.48 0.90
C VAL A 132 -5.00 -13.59 1.91
N ALA A 133 -3.93 -13.49 2.71
CA ALA A 133 -3.64 -14.44 3.78
C ALA A 133 -4.75 -14.46 4.85
N TYR A 134 -5.24 -13.29 5.23
CA TYR A 134 -6.35 -13.12 6.17
C TYR A 134 -7.63 -13.82 5.70
N ALA A 135 -8.01 -13.67 4.42
CA ALA A 135 -9.16 -14.33 3.83
C ALA A 135 -9.00 -15.86 3.83
N ARG A 136 -7.84 -16.35 3.35
CA ARG A 136 -7.53 -17.77 3.28
C ARG A 136 -7.57 -18.45 4.65
N ALA A 137 -6.99 -17.80 5.67
CA ALA A 137 -7.00 -18.30 7.05
C ALA A 137 -8.42 -18.42 7.64
N ARG A 138 -9.41 -17.76 7.06
CA ARG A 138 -10.84 -17.81 7.44
C ARG A 138 -11.67 -18.67 6.53
N GLY A 139 -11.07 -19.41 5.60
CA GLY A 139 -11.78 -20.24 4.66
C GLY A 139 -12.58 -19.46 3.61
N ILE A 140 -12.31 -18.14 3.45
CA ILE A 140 -12.94 -17.32 2.43
C ILE A 140 -12.20 -17.56 1.10
N PRO A 141 -12.90 -18.05 0.06
CA PRO A 141 -12.31 -18.27 -1.25
C PRO A 141 -11.70 -16.96 -1.82
N VAL A 142 -10.50 -17.07 -2.37
CA VAL A 142 -9.79 -15.95 -2.97
C VAL A 142 -9.51 -16.25 -4.44
N ASP A 143 -10.06 -15.42 -5.31
CA ASP A 143 -9.71 -15.40 -6.73
C ASP A 143 -8.66 -14.31 -6.96
N VAL A 144 -7.57 -14.67 -7.61
CA VAL A 144 -6.50 -13.73 -7.93
C VAL A 144 -6.58 -13.39 -9.42
N VAL A 145 -6.50 -12.10 -9.72
CA VAL A 145 -6.42 -11.54 -11.07
C VAL A 145 -5.11 -10.78 -11.17
N TRP A 146 -4.29 -11.14 -12.16
CA TRP A 146 -3.11 -10.39 -12.55
C TRP A 146 -2.96 -10.51 -14.07
N PRO A 147 -3.39 -9.50 -14.84
CA PRO A 147 -3.33 -9.54 -16.29
C PRO A 147 -1.91 -9.68 -16.82
N GLU A 148 -1.74 -10.32 -17.96
CA GLU A 148 -0.44 -10.37 -18.64
C GLU A 148 0.06 -8.96 -18.95
N GLY A 149 1.34 -8.71 -18.67
CA GLY A 149 1.96 -7.39 -18.81
C GLY A 149 1.50 -6.35 -17.78
N ALA A 150 0.76 -6.76 -16.74
CA ALA A 150 0.46 -5.89 -15.63
C ALA A 150 1.72 -5.50 -14.85
N SER A 151 1.73 -4.30 -14.30
CA SER A 151 2.84 -3.77 -13.52
C SER A 151 2.34 -2.85 -12.40
N ARG A 152 3.16 -2.71 -11.37
CA ARG A 152 2.99 -1.71 -10.33
C ARG A 152 3.67 -0.41 -10.77
N ALA A 153 3.10 0.73 -10.41
CA ALA A 153 3.75 2.01 -10.64
C ALA A 153 5.07 2.06 -9.84
N GLN A 154 6.16 2.32 -10.52
CA GLN A 154 7.44 2.50 -9.84
C GLN A 154 7.35 3.73 -8.96
N ALA A 155 7.71 3.59 -7.69
CA ALA A 155 7.89 4.75 -6.83
C ALA A 155 8.88 5.70 -7.51
N PRO A 156 8.61 7.02 -7.59
CA PRO A 156 9.55 7.96 -8.18
C PRO A 156 10.89 7.78 -7.46
N VAL A 157 11.92 7.42 -8.22
CA VAL A 157 13.28 7.34 -7.72
C VAL A 157 13.64 8.76 -7.28
N ARG A 158 13.60 9.01 -5.97
CA ARG A 158 14.16 10.25 -5.42
C ARG A 158 15.65 10.20 -5.72
N HIS A 159 16.06 10.87 -6.77
CA HIS A 159 17.46 11.20 -6.96
C HIS A 159 17.84 12.07 -5.75
N LEU A 160 18.39 11.43 -4.73
CA LEU A 160 19.12 12.17 -3.70
C LEU A 160 20.26 12.87 -4.45
N PRO A 161 20.36 14.21 -4.35
CA PRO A 161 21.50 14.89 -4.92
C PRO A 161 22.75 14.23 -4.30
N HIS A 162 23.67 13.81 -5.16
CA HIS A 162 24.96 13.29 -4.72
C HIS A 162 25.55 14.32 -3.75
N PRO A 163 25.96 13.93 -2.54
CA PRO A 163 26.65 14.86 -1.66
C PRO A 163 27.84 15.44 -2.43
N PRO A 164 28.06 16.74 -2.40
CA PRO A 164 29.22 17.33 -3.06
C PRO A 164 30.47 16.62 -2.54
N HIS A 165 31.31 16.15 -3.47
CA HIS A 165 32.60 15.57 -3.11
C HIS A 165 33.33 16.58 -2.21
N PRO A 166 33.82 16.15 -1.04
CA PRO A 166 34.66 17.05 -0.23
C PRO A 166 35.83 17.53 -1.09
N PRO A 167 36.19 18.83 -1.00
CA PRO A 167 37.32 19.34 -1.76
C PRO A 167 38.56 18.52 -1.44
N TYR A 168 39.26 18.08 -2.46
CA TYR A 168 40.52 17.36 -2.35
C TYR A 168 41.52 18.29 -1.64
N LEU A 169 41.79 18.02 -0.35
CA LEU A 169 42.85 18.68 0.38
C LEU A 169 44.18 18.02 -0.01
N PRO A 170 45.14 18.76 -0.64
CA PRO A 170 46.43 18.16 -0.91
C PRO A 170 47.12 17.80 0.39
N ALA A 171 47.71 16.62 0.42
CA ALA A 171 48.45 16.10 1.57
C ALA A 171 49.55 17.09 1.98
N VAL A 172 49.38 17.71 3.14
CA VAL A 172 50.43 18.56 3.77
C VAL A 172 51.55 17.62 4.18
N GLY A 173 52.77 17.95 3.66
CA GLY A 173 53.97 17.14 3.86
C GLY A 173 54.26 16.84 5.32
N ARG A 174 54.66 15.59 5.57
CA ARG A 174 55.16 15.09 6.86
C ARG A 174 56.37 15.91 7.31
N ALA A 175 56.21 16.79 8.28
CA ALA A 175 57.32 17.36 9.02
C ALA A 175 57.94 16.25 9.88
N ALA A 176 59.26 16.11 9.76
CA ALA A 176 60.07 15.15 10.53
C ALA A 176 60.00 15.46 12.02
N ILE A 177 59.50 14.54 12.79
CA ILE A 177 59.51 14.62 14.26
C ILE A 177 60.83 14.09 14.74
N GLY A 178 61.60 14.99 15.34
CA GLY A 178 62.91 14.69 15.98
C GLY A 178 62.76 13.74 17.18
N THR A 179 63.72 12.89 17.34
CA THR A 179 63.91 11.91 18.38
C THR A 179 64.02 12.59 19.75
N PRO A 180 63.24 12.23 20.79
CA PRO A 180 63.55 12.66 22.17
C PRO A 180 64.54 11.74 22.82
N ALA A 181 65.49 12.38 23.51
CA ALA A 181 66.56 11.75 24.28
C ALA A 181 66.08 10.94 25.49
N ARG A 182 66.76 9.85 25.71
CA ARG A 182 66.70 8.94 26.84
C ARG A 182 67.01 9.73 28.14
N ARG A 183 66.15 9.66 29.15
CA ARG A 183 66.49 9.98 30.55
C ARG A 183 66.33 8.72 31.38
N GLU A 184 67.45 8.37 32.01
CA GLU A 184 67.60 7.32 32.99
C GLU A 184 67.07 7.74 34.37
N GLY A 185 66.59 6.73 35.13
CA GLY A 185 66.83 6.57 36.53
C GLY A 185 65.92 7.28 37.53
N GLY A 186 65.20 6.52 38.31
CA GLY A 186 64.52 7.00 39.49
C GLY A 186 63.77 5.86 40.25
N HIS A 187 64.54 5.07 40.95
CA HIS A 187 64.11 4.03 41.91
C HIS A 187 63.53 4.69 43.13
N VAL A 188 62.29 4.45 43.53
CA VAL A 188 61.86 4.66 44.95
C VAL A 188 60.88 3.59 45.37
N ARG A 189 61.15 3.02 46.54
CA ARG A 189 60.60 1.91 47.30
C ARG A 189 59.18 2.19 47.81
N HIS A 190 58.44 1.05 47.97
CA HIS A 190 57.34 0.91 48.96
C HIS A 190 57.82 1.07 50.38
N PRO A 191 56.94 1.50 51.32
CA PRO A 191 56.49 0.53 52.30
C PRO A 191 55.00 0.67 52.72
N ALA A 192 54.57 -0.46 53.31
CA ALA A 192 53.48 -0.78 54.21
C ALA A 192 52.06 -0.65 53.70
#